data_3555bac8c88251c47a7196a7771ba3a3
#
_entry.id   3555bac8c88251c47a7196a7771ba3a3
#
_cell.length_a   1.000
_cell.length_b   1.000
_cell.length_c   1.000
_cell.angle_alpha   90.00
_cell.angle_beta   90.00
_cell.angle_gamma   90.00
#
_symmetry.space_group_name_H-M   'P 1'
#
loop_
_entity.id
_entity.type
_entity.pdbx_description
1 polymer ?
#
loop_
_entity_poly.entity_id
_entity_poly.type
_entity_poly.pdbx_seq_one_letter_code
_entity_poly.pdbx_strand_id
1 'polypeptide(L)'
;MGNIFQDDFRDFLNALNEQGVEYILVGGFSVIIHGYSRTTGDMDIWVRKTKENYIKLEKAFYQFGMPVFDMTEFNFLHHPEWNVFSYGKSPVAIDIMTEVKGLDFDQAFNQSKIYDDGGLNVRTLHKNDLINAKNASKRSKDLDDLENLENS
;
A
#
# COMPACT_ATOMS: atom_id res chain seq x y z
N MET A 1 -4.81 -18.85 -14.50
CA MET A 1 -3.96 -17.73 -14.08
C MET A 1 -4.02 -17.56 -12.56
N GLY A 2 -2.90 -17.65 -11.88
CA GLY A 2 -2.85 -17.45 -10.45
C GLY A 2 -2.99 -15.98 -10.06
N ASN A 3 -3.54 -15.75 -8.87
CA ASN A 3 -3.61 -14.43 -8.29
C ASN A 3 -2.26 -14.11 -7.61
N ILE A 4 -1.82 -12.85 -7.63
CA ILE A 4 -0.57 -12.46 -6.99
C ILE A 4 -0.72 -12.31 -5.47
N PHE A 5 -1.94 -12.11 -4.97
CA PHE A 5 -2.21 -11.94 -3.55
C PHE A 5 -2.76 -13.22 -2.95
N GLN A 6 -2.22 -13.62 -1.79
CA GLN A 6 -2.81 -14.70 -1.02
C GLN A 6 -4.12 -14.23 -0.35
N ASP A 7 -4.90 -15.18 0.16
CA ASP A 7 -6.28 -14.94 0.59
C ASP A 7 -6.41 -13.83 1.64
N ASP A 8 -5.53 -13.79 2.63
CA ASP A 8 -5.60 -12.75 3.67
C ASP A 8 -5.40 -11.35 3.10
N PHE A 9 -4.45 -11.19 2.17
CA PHE A 9 -4.24 -9.91 1.50
C PHE A 9 -5.44 -9.53 0.65
N ARG A 10 -6.03 -10.51 -0.05
CA ARG A 10 -7.23 -10.27 -0.86
C ARG A 10 -8.41 -9.83 0.01
N ASP A 11 -8.60 -10.48 1.15
CA ASP A 11 -9.68 -10.13 2.08
C ASP A 11 -9.50 -8.72 2.64
N PHE A 12 -8.26 -8.35 2.96
CA PHE A 12 -7.98 -7.01 3.45
C PHE A 12 -8.22 -5.95 2.37
N LEU A 13 -7.71 -6.17 1.16
CA LEU A 13 -7.93 -5.24 0.04
C LEU A 13 -9.42 -5.11 -0.30
N ASN A 14 -10.15 -6.22 -0.26
CA ASN A 14 -11.59 -6.21 -0.47
C ASN A 14 -12.30 -5.36 0.58
N ALA A 15 -11.90 -5.47 1.85
CA ALA A 15 -12.46 -4.65 2.92
C ALA A 15 -12.18 -3.15 2.69
N LEU A 16 -10.96 -2.80 2.26
CA LEU A 16 -10.64 -1.41 1.91
C LEU A 16 -11.56 -0.90 0.79
N ASN A 17 -11.75 -1.71 -0.24
CA ASN A 17 -12.59 -1.33 -1.38
C ASN A 17 -14.07 -1.17 -0.96
N GLU A 18 -14.59 -2.10 -0.18
CA GLU A 18 -16.00 -2.06 0.25
C GLU A 18 -16.28 -0.87 1.17
N GLN A 19 -15.34 -0.48 2.01
CA GLN A 19 -15.51 0.67 2.90
C GLN A 19 -15.16 2.00 2.21
N GLY A 20 -14.72 1.98 0.96
CA GLY A 20 -14.39 3.18 0.22
C GLY A 20 -13.13 3.89 0.71
N VAL A 21 -12.19 3.15 1.29
CA VAL A 21 -10.92 3.72 1.75
C VAL A 21 -10.13 4.24 0.55
N GLU A 22 -9.62 5.46 0.67
CA GLU A 22 -8.69 6.00 -0.33
C GLU A 22 -7.29 5.52 -0.01
N TYR A 23 -6.78 4.62 -0.85
CA TYR A 23 -5.48 4.00 -0.65
C TYR A 23 -4.77 3.80 -1.98
N ILE A 24 -3.46 3.58 -1.90
CA ILE A 24 -2.63 3.19 -3.04
C ILE A 24 -1.71 2.07 -2.57
N LEU A 25 -1.72 0.94 -3.28
CA LEU A 25 -0.74 -0.13 -3.05
C LEU A 25 0.62 0.36 -3.53
N VAL A 26 1.62 0.27 -2.65
CA VAL A 26 2.99 0.71 -2.93
C VAL A 26 3.95 -0.45 -2.66
N GLY A 27 5.26 -0.20 -2.71
CA GLY A 27 6.26 -1.19 -2.31
C GLY A 27 6.38 -2.37 -3.27
N GLY A 28 6.79 -3.53 -2.72
CA GLY A 28 7.14 -4.72 -3.51
C GLY A 28 6.02 -5.26 -4.36
N PHE A 29 4.79 -5.29 -3.86
CA PHE A 29 3.66 -5.76 -4.66
C PHE A 29 3.37 -4.85 -5.86
N SER A 30 3.60 -3.53 -5.71
CA SER A 30 3.45 -2.60 -6.83
C SER A 30 4.50 -2.88 -7.91
N VAL A 31 5.73 -3.21 -7.50
CA VAL A 31 6.80 -3.61 -8.45
C VAL A 31 6.37 -4.87 -9.22
N ILE A 32 5.81 -5.86 -8.52
CA ILE A 32 5.33 -7.10 -9.14
C ILE A 32 4.21 -6.80 -10.16
N ILE A 33 3.26 -5.95 -9.81
CA ILE A 33 2.17 -5.55 -10.71
C ILE A 33 2.71 -4.93 -11.99
N HIS A 34 3.81 -4.18 -11.92
CA HIS A 34 4.43 -3.58 -13.10
C HIS A 34 5.28 -4.57 -13.91
N GLY A 35 5.20 -5.86 -13.61
CA GLY A 35 5.70 -6.93 -14.46
C GLY A 35 7.05 -7.51 -14.06
N TYR A 36 7.53 -7.21 -12.86
CA TYR A 36 8.87 -7.66 -12.43
C TYR A 36 8.75 -8.76 -11.38
N SER A 37 9.45 -9.86 -11.63
CA SER A 37 9.51 -10.98 -10.68
C SER A 37 10.39 -10.62 -9.50
N ARG A 38 9.83 -10.73 -8.31
CA ARG A 38 10.58 -10.62 -7.05
C ARG A 38 9.75 -11.24 -5.94
N THR A 39 10.42 -11.57 -4.85
CA THR A 39 9.74 -12.05 -3.64
C THR A 39 9.44 -10.85 -2.74
N THR A 40 8.23 -10.82 -2.19
CA THR A 40 7.86 -9.84 -1.16
C THR A 40 6.95 -10.51 -0.14
N GLY A 41 7.17 -10.21 1.14
CA GLY A 41 6.34 -10.74 2.22
C GLY A 41 5.37 -9.72 2.78
N ASP A 42 5.64 -8.44 2.55
CA ASP A 42 4.89 -7.36 3.17
C ASP A 42 4.03 -6.64 2.13
N MET A 43 2.78 -6.34 2.52
CA MET A 43 1.91 -5.53 1.68
C MET A 43 1.89 -4.10 2.23
N ASP A 44 2.40 -3.16 1.44
CA ASP A 44 2.51 -1.76 1.81
C ASP A 44 1.35 -0.98 1.23
N ILE A 45 0.52 -0.39 2.10
CA ILE A 45 -0.67 0.36 1.73
C ILE A 45 -0.52 1.80 2.19
N TRP A 46 -0.50 2.73 1.25
CA TRP A 46 -0.45 4.16 1.52
C TRP A 46 -1.86 4.70 1.53
N VAL A 47 -2.28 5.31 2.63
CA VAL A 47 -3.65 5.79 2.81
C VAL A 47 -3.67 7.31 2.95
N ARG A 48 -4.77 7.93 2.46
CA ARG A 48 -4.96 9.38 2.62
C ARG A 48 -5.10 9.72 4.10
N LYS A 49 -4.33 10.68 4.55
CA LYS A 49 -4.28 11.11 5.96
C LYS A 49 -5.36 12.17 6.23
N THR A 50 -6.61 11.74 6.29
CA THR A 50 -7.75 12.58 6.65
C THR A 50 -8.64 11.86 7.66
N LYS A 51 -9.43 12.63 8.41
CA LYS A 51 -10.36 12.05 9.39
C LYS A 51 -11.40 11.16 8.70
N GLU A 52 -11.95 11.62 7.59
CA GLU A 52 -12.95 10.87 6.83
C GLU A 52 -12.38 9.51 6.39
N ASN A 53 -11.17 9.53 5.89
CA ASN A 53 -10.52 8.30 5.44
C ASN A 53 -10.15 7.39 6.61
N TYR A 54 -9.75 7.96 7.75
CA TYR A 54 -9.48 7.17 8.95
C TYR A 54 -10.72 6.39 9.40
N ILE A 55 -11.89 7.02 9.39
CA ILE A 55 -13.15 6.36 9.78
C ILE A 55 -13.43 5.17 8.87
N LYS A 56 -13.23 5.33 7.56
CA LYS A 56 -13.40 4.25 6.59
C LYS A 56 -12.38 3.14 6.81
N LEU A 57 -11.15 3.52 7.07
CA LEU A 57 -10.06 2.56 7.34
C LEU A 57 -10.34 1.74 8.59
N GLU A 58 -10.82 2.38 9.66
CA GLU A 58 -11.19 1.70 10.89
C GLU A 58 -12.31 0.68 10.63
N LYS A 59 -13.31 1.05 9.83
CA LYS A 59 -14.40 0.15 9.45
C LYS A 59 -13.87 -1.04 8.63
N ALA A 60 -12.90 -0.80 7.74
CA ALA A 60 -12.29 -1.87 6.96
C ALA A 60 -11.54 -2.84 7.86
N PHE A 61 -10.82 -2.35 8.85
CA PHE A 61 -10.15 -3.19 9.84
C PHE A 61 -11.15 -4.04 10.62
N TYR A 62 -12.26 -3.42 11.04
CA TYR A 62 -13.32 -4.14 11.73
C TYR A 62 -13.92 -5.25 10.86
N GLN A 63 -14.21 -4.95 9.59
CA GLN A 63 -14.71 -5.93 8.64
C GLN A 63 -13.72 -7.07 8.43
N PHE A 64 -12.44 -6.76 8.34
CA PHE A 64 -11.39 -7.76 8.20
C PHE A 64 -11.20 -8.59 9.46
N GLY A 65 -11.61 -8.06 10.62
CA GLY A 65 -11.50 -8.76 11.90
C GLY A 65 -10.19 -8.47 12.64
N MET A 66 -9.55 -7.36 12.35
CA MET A 66 -8.27 -6.98 12.97
C MET A 66 -8.41 -5.64 13.69
N PRO A 67 -8.03 -5.58 14.99
CA PRO A 67 -8.03 -4.30 15.70
C PRO A 67 -7.00 -3.33 15.13
N VAL A 68 -7.26 -2.04 15.24
CA VAL A 68 -6.33 -1.02 14.76
C VAL A 68 -5.09 -0.85 15.65
N PHE A 69 -5.14 -1.38 16.90
CA PHE A 69 -4.06 -1.29 17.87
C PHE A 69 -3.60 0.17 18.06
N ASP A 70 -2.32 0.46 17.81
CA ASP A 70 -1.74 1.80 18.00
C ASP A 70 -2.19 2.82 16.96
N MET A 71 -2.85 2.39 15.88
CA MET A 71 -3.36 3.31 14.86
C MET A 71 -4.68 3.92 15.32
N THR A 72 -4.63 4.68 16.42
CA THR A 72 -5.76 5.47 16.89
C THR A 72 -5.93 6.68 15.98
N GLU A 73 -7.09 7.33 16.05
CA GLU A 73 -7.34 8.55 15.28
C GLU A 73 -6.25 9.61 15.57
N PHE A 74 -5.90 9.78 16.84
CA PHE A 74 -4.86 10.74 17.23
C PHE A 74 -3.50 10.38 16.62
N ASN A 75 -3.06 9.13 16.75
CA ASN A 75 -1.77 8.69 16.22
C ASN A 75 -1.74 8.77 14.70
N PHE A 76 -2.84 8.44 14.06
CA PHE A 76 -2.95 8.49 12.61
C PHE A 76 -2.89 9.93 12.08
N LEU A 77 -3.59 10.86 12.73
CA LEU A 77 -3.76 12.23 12.22
C LEU A 77 -2.74 13.21 12.78
N HIS A 78 -2.33 13.04 14.03
CA HIS A 78 -1.64 14.11 14.77
C HIS A 78 -0.27 13.73 15.31
N HIS A 79 0.17 12.48 15.18
CA HIS A 79 1.48 12.06 15.67
C HIS A 79 2.50 12.15 14.54
N PRO A 80 3.36 13.19 14.52
CA PRO A 80 4.21 13.45 13.34
C PRO A 80 5.26 12.36 13.07
N GLU A 81 5.64 11.59 14.09
CA GLU A 81 6.65 10.54 13.96
C GLU A 81 6.04 9.18 13.58
N TRP A 82 4.72 9.03 13.70
CA TRP A 82 4.03 7.75 13.43
C TRP A 82 3.39 7.78 12.05
N ASN A 83 4.21 7.51 11.04
CA ASN A 83 3.75 7.48 9.65
C ASN A 83 3.69 6.07 9.07
N VAL A 84 3.98 5.03 9.85
CA VAL A 84 3.81 3.62 9.47
C VAL A 84 3.25 2.83 10.64
N PHE A 85 2.24 2.01 10.36
CA PHE A 85 1.61 1.11 11.34
C PHE A 85 1.67 -0.30 10.78
N SER A 86 2.33 -1.21 11.48
CA SER A 86 2.61 -2.57 10.99
C SER A 86 1.75 -3.62 11.68
N TYR A 87 1.24 -4.57 10.91
CA TYR A 87 0.33 -5.62 11.37
C TYR A 87 0.78 -6.98 10.85
N GLY A 88 0.61 -8.01 11.68
CA GLY A 88 0.90 -9.38 11.30
C GLY A 88 2.38 -9.73 11.41
N LYS A 89 2.73 -10.88 10.85
CA LYS A 89 4.09 -11.42 10.81
C LYS A 89 4.36 -11.98 9.42
N SER A 90 5.63 -11.94 8.98
CA SER A 90 6.00 -12.66 7.76
C SER A 90 5.54 -14.11 7.82
N PRO A 91 4.98 -14.68 6.74
CA PRO A 91 4.90 -14.08 5.39
C PRO A 91 3.67 -13.20 5.15
N VAL A 92 2.86 -12.92 6.18
CA VAL A 92 1.63 -12.13 6.02
C VAL A 92 1.73 -10.89 6.90
N ALA A 93 2.42 -9.87 6.41
CA ALA A 93 2.55 -8.58 7.09
C ALA A 93 1.94 -7.47 6.24
N ILE A 94 1.25 -6.55 6.90
CA ILE A 94 0.61 -5.39 6.25
C ILE A 94 1.16 -4.14 6.94
N ASP A 95 1.66 -3.21 6.13
CA ASP A 95 2.12 -1.91 6.60
C ASP A 95 1.18 -0.83 6.06
N ILE A 96 0.54 -0.09 6.98
CA ILE A 96 -0.29 1.06 6.64
C ILE A 96 0.57 2.30 6.83
N MET A 97 0.73 3.09 5.79
CA MET A 97 1.55 4.29 5.85
C MET A 97 0.77 5.53 5.43
N THR A 98 1.11 6.65 6.07
CA THR A 98 0.48 7.94 5.80
C THR A 98 1.36 8.85 4.96
N GLU A 99 2.63 8.47 4.77
CA GLU A 99 3.59 9.23 3.97
C GLU A 99 4.45 8.29 3.16
N VAL A 100 4.76 8.69 1.93
CA VAL A 100 5.77 8.02 1.10
C VAL A 100 6.75 9.09 0.65
N LYS A 101 8.02 8.89 0.99
CA LYS A 101 9.07 9.85 0.70
C LYS A 101 9.17 10.11 -0.80
N GLY A 102 9.19 11.37 -1.18
CA GLY A 102 9.31 11.80 -2.57
C GLY A 102 7.99 11.92 -3.33
N LEU A 103 6.86 11.62 -2.68
CA LEU A 103 5.55 11.68 -3.33
C LEU A 103 4.54 12.49 -2.50
N ASP A 104 3.56 13.06 -3.21
CA ASP A 104 2.39 13.69 -2.64
C ASP A 104 1.17 12.77 -2.90
N PHE A 105 0.33 12.55 -1.89
CA PHE A 105 -0.78 11.60 -2.02
C PHE A 105 -1.77 12.01 -3.12
N ASP A 106 -2.18 13.26 -3.15
CA ASP A 106 -3.18 13.70 -4.14
C ASP A 106 -2.69 13.48 -5.57
N GLN A 107 -1.46 13.85 -5.86
CA GLN A 107 -0.88 13.66 -7.18
C GLN A 107 -0.75 12.18 -7.52
N ALA A 108 -0.23 11.39 -6.59
CA ALA A 108 -0.05 9.95 -6.80
C ALA A 108 -1.39 9.24 -6.97
N PHE A 109 -2.40 9.63 -6.20
CA PHE A 109 -3.74 9.04 -6.28
C PHE A 109 -4.38 9.33 -7.65
N ASN A 110 -4.26 10.57 -8.13
CA ASN A 110 -4.81 10.96 -9.44
C ASN A 110 -4.13 10.21 -10.60
N GLN A 111 -2.87 9.85 -10.47
CA GLN A 111 -2.11 9.14 -11.49
C GLN A 111 -2.14 7.63 -11.32
N SER A 112 -2.65 7.14 -10.20
CA SER A 112 -2.64 5.71 -9.88
C SER A 112 -3.42 4.89 -10.90
N LYS A 113 -3.09 3.60 -10.95
CA LYS A 113 -3.70 2.64 -11.88
C LYS A 113 -4.52 1.62 -11.10
N ILE A 114 -5.53 1.07 -11.77
CA ILE A 114 -6.31 -0.03 -11.21
C ILE A 114 -5.79 -1.33 -11.83
N TYR A 115 -5.38 -2.25 -10.99
CA TYR A 115 -4.96 -3.58 -11.38
C TYR A 115 -6.06 -4.58 -11.01
N ASP A 116 -6.46 -5.42 -11.96
CA ASP A 116 -7.46 -6.47 -11.72
C ASP A 116 -6.75 -7.77 -11.39
N ASP A 117 -6.90 -8.25 -10.15
CA ASP A 117 -6.32 -9.50 -9.69
C ASP A 117 -7.42 -10.53 -9.47
N GLY A 118 -7.84 -11.19 -10.54
CA GLY A 118 -8.88 -12.21 -10.48
C GLY A 118 -10.22 -11.66 -9.99
N GLY A 119 -10.63 -10.49 -10.48
CA GLY A 119 -11.87 -9.83 -10.10
C GLY A 119 -11.74 -8.85 -8.94
N LEU A 120 -10.61 -8.85 -8.24
CA LEU A 120 -10.32 -7.87 -7.19
C LEU A 120 -9.60 -6.68 -7.81
N ASN A 121 -10.21 -5.50 -7.73
CA ASN A 121 -9.60 -4.27 -8.23
C ASN A 121 -8.69 -3.67 -7.16
N VAL A 122 -7.42 -3.46 -7.51
CA VAL A 122 -6.43 -2.92 -6.57
C VAL A 122 -5.83 -1.65 -7.16
N ARG A 123 -5.93 -0.55 -6.42
CA ARG A 123 -5.30 0.71 -6.85
C ARG A 123 -3.81 0.66 -6.50
N THR A 124 -2.97 0.89 -7.50
CA THR A 124 -1.51 0.81 -7.35
C THR A 124 -0.84 2.05 -7.94
N LEU A 125 0.38 2.33 -7.50
CA LEU A 125 1.16 3.46 -8.00
C LEU A 125 1.39 3.38 -9.51
N HIS A 126 1.33 4.52 -10.17
CA HIS A 126 1.86 4.65 -11.52
C HIS A 126 3.36 4.33 -11.51
N LYS A 127 3.87 3.73 -12.59
CA LYS A 127 5.27 3.33 -12.69
C LYS A 127 6.25 4.47 -12.39
N ASN A 128 5.99 5.67 -12.92
CA ASN A 128 6.86 6.82 -12.69
C ASN A 128 6.92 7.22 -11.21
N ASP A 129 5.78 7.17 -10.51
CA ASP A 129 5.74 7.47 -9.08
C ASP A 129 6.47 6.41 -8.28
N LEU A 130 6.36 5.14 -8.68
CA LEU A 130 7.09 4.06 -8.03
C LEU A 130 8.61 4.27 -8.16
N ILE A 131 9.07 4.66 -9.34
CA ILE A 131 10.48 4.99 -9.58
C ILE A 131 10.91 6.17 -8.68
N ASN A 132 10.11 7.21 -8.61
CA ASN A 132 10.41 8.38 -7.77
C ASN A 132 10.51 8.02 -6.29
N ALA A 133 9.60 7.18 -5.80
CA ALA A 133 9.62 6.72 -4.42
C ALA A 133 10.88 5.90 -4.11
N LYS A 134 11.27 5.01 -5.03
CA LYS A 134 12.48 4.19 -4.88
C LYS A 134 13.75 5.06 -4.90
N ASN A 135 13.80 6.06 -5.79
CA ASN A 135 14.91 7.02 -5.83
C ASN A 135 15.05 7.80 -4.52
N ALA A 136 13.93 8.17 -3.92
CA ALA A 136 13.92 8.93 -2.67
C ALA A 136 14.43 8.10 -1.49
N SER A 137 14.11 6.79 -1.44
CA SER A 137 14.51 5.92 -0.33
C SER A 137 15.91 5.34 -0.50
N LYS A 138 16.30 4.96 -1.72
CA LYS A 138 17.63 4.45 -2.09
C LYS A 138 18.17 3.32 -1.22
N ARG A 139 17.28 2.42 -0.78
CA ARG A 139 17.72 1.18 -0.11
C ARG A 139 18.25 0.19 -1.16
N SER A 140 19.02 -0.83 -0.75
CA SER A 140 19.57 -1.82 -1.69
C SER A 140 18.50 -2.46 -2.57
N LYS A 141 17.39 -2.91 -1.98
CA LYS A 141 16.29 -3.50 -2.75
C LYS A 141 15.62 -2.48 -3.69
N ASP A 142 15.65 -1.19 -3.31
CA ASP A 142 15.11 -0.13 -4.14
C ASP A 142 15.98 0.12 -5.38
N LEU A 143 17.29 -0.02 -5.25
CA LEU A 143 18.21 0.10 -6.39
C LEU A 143 18.00 -1.02 -7.39
N ASP A 144 17.79 -2.26 -6.93
CA ASP A 144 17.46 -3.39 -7.79
C ASP A 144 16.13 -3.17 -8.50
N ASP A 145 15.11 -2.72 -7.77
CA ASP A 145 13.80 -2.40 -8.33
C ASP A 145 13.88 -1.31 -9.39
N LEU A 146 14.69 -0.26 -9.13
CA LEU A 146 14.93 0.83 -10.07
C LEU A 146 15.54 0.32 -11.37
N GLU A 147 16.56 -0.54 -11.29
CA GLU A 147 17.18 -1.12 -12.46
C GLU A 147 16.16 -1.84 -13.32
N ASN A 148 15.33 -2.68 -12.70
CA ASN A 148 14.28 -3.42 -13.41
C ASN A 148 13.23 -2.48 -14.03
N LEU A 149 12.78 -1.47 -13.30
CA LEU A 149 11.76 -0.55 -13.76
C LEU A 149 12.25 0.36 -14.88
N GLU A 150 13.50 0.83 -14.79
CA GLU A 150 14.08 1.75 -15.77
C GLU A 150 14.49 1.05 -17.07
N ASN A 151 14.75 -0.25 -17.00
CA ASN A 151 15.16 -1.04 -18.17
C ASN A 151 13.99 -1.70 -18.91
N SER A 152 12.78 -1.38 -18.53
CA SER A 152 11.61 -2.00 -19.17
C SER A 152 11.02 -1.15 -20.28
#